data_9c7437f6650fb32aae16ac00b1db68d9
#
_entry.id   9c7437f6650fb32aae16ac00b1db68d9
#
_cell.length_a   1.000
_cell.length_b   1.000
_cell.length_c   1.000
_cell.angle_alpha   90.00
_cell.angle_beta   90.00
_cell.angle_gamma   90.00
#
_symmetry.space_group_name_H-M   'P 1'
#
loop_
_entity.id
_entity.type
_entity.pdbx_description
1 polymer ?
#
loop_
_entity_poly.entity_id
_entity_poly.type
_entity_poly.pdbx_seq_one_letter_code
_entity_poly.pdbx_strand_id
1 'polypeptide(L)'
;MQFGAVTDIGMHRKINEDNYYVNESDTFPYAVVADGMGGHQAGEVASMMVVDIIENHLEKNLDTELDYVEAGEVIRQAFISANSIIYNYAKNHYKVMGMGTTATLAMIYQNKIITAHVGDSRAYMIGDEIKQITKDHSYVQELVSRGEISPEMAKNHPKKNYITRAMGAEDTVKVDISIKPYNGETLVLCSDGLTNFVEDDEIRTYIKNKSNLQKSAEEL
;
A
#
# COMPACT_ATOMS: atom_id res chain seq x y z
N MET A 1 20.60 1.04 -1.88
CA MET A 1 19.58 0.69 -0.85
C MET A 1 19.40 -0.81 -0.85
N GLN A 2 18.86 -1.43 0.24
CA GLN A 2 18.54 -2.87 0.26
C GLN A 2 17.02 -3.04 0.27
N PHE A 3 16.54 -4.08 -0.40
CA PHE A 3 15.13 -4.42 -0.51
C PHE A 3 14.90 -5.88 -0.17
N GLY A 4 13.69 -6.20 0.23
CA GLY A 4 13.17 -7.55 0.38
C GLY A 4 11.67 -7.50 0.12
N ALA A 5 11.17 -8.42 -0.70
CA ALA A 5 9.76 -8.47 -1.04
C ALA A 5 9.30 -9.91 -1.24
N VAL A 6 8.08 -10.19 -0.83
CA VAL A 6 7.44 -11.50 -0.96
C VAL A 6 5.93 -11.32 -1.07
N THR A 7 5.28 -12.19 -1.80
CA THR A 7 3.85 -12.39 -1.74
C THR A 7 3.56 -13.88 -1.69
N ASP A 8 2.58 -14.28 -0.92
CA ASP A 8 2.17 -15.69 -0.76
C ASP A 8 0.65 -15.78 -0.74
N ILE A 9 0.12 -16.84 -1.34
CA ILE A 9 -1.33 -17.09 -1.40
C ILE A 9 -1.94 -17.47 -0.05
N GLY A 10 -1.09 -17.88 0.89
CA GLY A 10 -1.51 -18.43 2.18
C GLY A 10 -2.20 -19.80 2.07
N MET A 11 -2.68 -20.31 3.20
CA MET A 11 -3.24 -21.66 3.29
C MET A 11 -4.72 -21.78 2.94
N HIS A 12 -5.44 -20.65 2.81
CA HIS A 12 -6.90 -20.66 2.69
C HIS A 12 -7.43 -20.14 1.35
N ARG A 13 -6.67 -19.31 0.65
CA ARG A 13 -7.06 -18.75 -0.63
C ARG A 13 -6.74 -19.70 -1.79
N LYS A 14 -7.42 -19.53 -2.92
CA LYS A 14 -7.15 -20.27 -4.17
C LYS A 14 -6.40 -19.40 -5.19
N ILE A 15 -6.48 -18.10 -5.04
CA ILE A 15 -5.86 -17.09 -5.89
C ILE A 15 -5.22 -16.08 -4.97
N ASN A 16 -4.04 -15.63 -5.31
CA ASN A 16 -3.40 -14.49 -4.69
C ASN A 16 -3.88 -13.23 -5.41
N GLU A 17 -4.56 -12.35 -4.70
CA GLU A 17 -5.08 -11.09 -5.23
C GLU A 17 -4.16 -9.90 -4.88
N ASP A 18 -3.09 -10.14 -4.09
CA ASP A 18 -2.07 -9.15 -3.78
C ASP A 18 -1.06 -9.03 -4.93
N ASN A 19 -0.57 -7.81 -5.13
CA ASN A 19 0.52 -7.52 -6.04
C ASN A 19 1.45 -6.46 -5.47
N TYR A 20 2.70 -6.44 -5.91
CA TYR A 20 3.66 -5.44 -5.49
C TYR A 20 4.68 -5.14 -6.59
N TYR A 21 5.35 -4.01 -6.46
CA TYR A 21 6.51 -3.65 -7.26
C TYR A 21 7.56 -2.94 -6.41
N VAL A 22 8.82 -3.19 -6.71
CA VAL A 22 9.96 -2.54 -6.05
C VAL A 22 10.87 -1.93 -7.12
N ASN A 23 11.03 -0.61 -7.07
CA ASN A 23 12.01 0.08 -7.88
C ASN A 23 13.31 0.25 -7.08
N GLU A 24 14.33 -0.51 -7.44
CA GLU A 24 15.65 -0.51 -6.80
C GLU A 24 16.57 0.61 -7.33
N SER A 25 16.03 1.59 -8.04
CA SER A 25 16.79 2.75 -8.52
C SER A 25 17.49 3.49 -7.37
N ASP A 26 18.71 3.94 -7.60
CA ASP A 26 19.44 4.76 -6.62
C ASP A 26 18.85 6.18 -6.51
N THR A 27 18.16 6.65 -7.53
CA THR A 27 17.61 8.01 -7.59
C THR A 27 16.23 8.11 -6.98
N PHE A 28 15.33 7.21 -7.37
CA PHE A 28 13.94 7.16 -6.91
C PHE A 28 13.60 5.76 -6.40
N PRO A 29 14.20 5.30 -5.29
CA PRO A 29 13.83 4.01 -4.71
C PRO A 29 12.42 4.08 -4.13
N TYR A 30 11.54 3.19 -4.57
CA TYR A 30 10.19 3.07 -4.03
C TYR A 30 9.67 1.64 -4.08
N ALA A 31 8.67 1.40 -3.25
CA ALA A 31 7.87 0.19 -3.33
C ALA A 31 6.39 0.55 -3.37
N VAL A 32 5.58 -0.29 -4.01
CA VAL A 32 4.13 -0.23 -3.99
C VAL A 32 3.57 -1.61 -3.69
N VAL A 33 2.53 -1.64 -2.85
CA VAL A 33 1.75 -2.83 -2.50
C VAL A 33 0.30 -2.55 -2.82
N ALA A 34 -0.39 -3.54 -3.39
CA ALA A 34 -1.79 -3.50 -3.75
C ALA A 34 -2.48 -4.80 -3.32
N ASP A 35 -3.60 -4.70 -2.61
CA ASP A 35 -4.46 -5.80 -2.17
C ASP A 35 -5.75 -5.73 -2.99
N GLY A 36 -5.95 -6.72 -3.84
CA GLY A 36 -7.05 -6.76 -4.77
C GLY A 36 -8.33 -7.29 -4.14
N MET A 37 -9.45 -6.65 -4.44
CA MET A 37 -10.77 -7.07 -3.99
C MET A 37 -11.76 -7.20 -5.15
N GLY A 38 -12.66 -8.15 -5.02
CA GLY A 38 -13.68 -8.44 -6.01
C GLY A 38 -13.99 -9.93 -6.06
N GLY A 39 -15.08 -10.29 -6.69
CA GLY A 39 -15.41 -11.71 -6.86
C GLY A 39 -14.53 -12.39 -7.93
N HIS A 40 -14.10 -13.62 -7.69
CA HIS A 40 -13.34 -14.48 -8.63
C HIS A 40 -11.94 -13.90 -8.97
N GLN A 41 -11.68 -13.56 -10.23
CA GLN A 41 -10.38 -13.04 -10.71
C GLN A 41 -10.31 -11.50 -10.73
N ALA A 42 -11.32 -10.82 -10.19
CA ALA A 42 -11.44 -9.38 -10.34
C ALA A 42 -10.41 -8.62 -9.48
N GLY A 43 -10.12 -9.11 -8.27
CA GLY A 43 -9.12 -8.53 -7.39
C GLY A 43 -7.70 -8.64 -7.94
N GLU A 44 -7.31 -9.82 -8.43
CA GLU A 44 -6.01 -10.07 -9.06
C GLU A 44 -5.76 -9.11 -10.23
N VAL A 45 -6.78 -8.92 -11.10
CA VAL A 45 -6.67 -7.99 -12.23
C VAL A 45 -6.52 -6.55 -11.76
N ALA A 46 -7.26 -6.14 -10.73
CA ALA A 46 -7.22 -4.78 -10.22
C ALA A 46 -5.86 -4.45 -9.58
N SER A 47 -5.32 -5.34 -8.74
CA SER A 47 -4.03 -5.13 -8.07
C SER A 47 -2.86 -5.13 -9.07
N MET A 48 -2.88 -6.02 -10.07
CA MET A 48 -1.90 -6.00 -11.15
C MET A 48 -1.96 -4.68 -11.95
N MET A 49 -3.15 -4.27 -12.37
CA MET A 49 -3.32 -3.05 -13.15
C MET A 49 -2.86 -1.80 -12.39
N VAL A 50 -3.16 -1.68 -11.09
CA VAL A 50 -2.75 -0.49 -10.32
C VAL A 50 -1.25 -0.39 -10.22
N VAL A 51 -0.56 -1.50 -9.97
CA VAL A 51 0.90 -1.56 -9.87
C VAL A 51 1.54 -1.16 -11.20
N ASP A 52 1.13 -1.80 -12.30
CA ASP A 52 1.66 -1.52 -13.65
C ASP A 52 1.44 -0.07 -14.10
N ILE A 53 0.26 0.50 -13.81
CA ILE A 53 -0.06 1.87 -14.21
C ILE A 53 0.76 2.88 -13.39
N ILE A 54 0.88 2.65 -12.07
CA ILE A 54 1.69 3.51 -11.20
C ILE A 54 3.16 3.47 -11.64
N GLU A 55 3.74 2.29 -11.81
CA GLU A 55 5.11 2.11 -12.30
C GLU A 55 5.35 2.88 -13.59
N ASN A 56 4.55 2.60 -14.63
CA ASN A 56 4.67 3.24 -15.93
C ASN A 56 4.50 4.77 -15.89
N HIS A 57 3.66 5.28 -14.98
CA HIS A 57 3.47 6.72 -14.82
C HIS A 57 4.70 7.37 -14.17
N LEU A 58 5.23 6.74 -13.12
CA LEU A 58 6.40 7.25 -12.39
C LEU A 58 7.65 7.21 -13.26
N GLU A 59 7.87 6.12 -14.01
CA GLU A 59 9.01 5.99 -14.93
C GLU A 59 9.06 7.12 -15.97
N LYS A 60 7.91 7.57 -16.44
CA LYS A 60 7.81 8.62 -17.47
C LYS A 60 7.87 10.04 -16.94
N ASN A 61 7.50 10.26 -15.71
CA ASN A 61 7.24 11.62 -15.20
C ASN A 61 8.11 12.01 -13.99
N LEU A 62 8.84 11.08 -13.38
CA LEU A 62 9.82 11.43 -12.36
C LEU A 62 11.10 11.96 -13.03
N ASP A 63 11.57 13.11 -12.55
CA ASP A 63 12.80 13.75 -12.97
C ASP A 63 13.59 14.25 -11.75
N THR A 64 14.91 14.23 -11.84
CA THR A 64 15.82 14.69 -10.79
C THR A 64 15.76 16.21 -10.54
N GLU A 65 15.19 16.97 -11.46
CA GLU A 65 14.94 18.40 -11.30
C GLU A 65 13.74 18.71 -10.37
N LEU A 66 12.86 17.73 -10.16
CA LEU A 66 11.72 17.88 -9.25
C LEU A 66 12.18 17.94 -7.79
N ASP A 67 11.53 18.79 -7.01
CA ASP A 67 11.63 18.70 -5.57
C ASP A 67 10.72 17.58 -5.01
N TYR A 68 10.85 17.28 -3.71
CA TYR A 68 10.07 16.21 -3.08
C TYR A 68 8.56 16.48 -3.03
N VAL A 69 8.13 17.75 -3.14
CA VAL A 69 6.70 18.11 -3.18
C VAL A 69 6.15 17.86 -4.57
N GLU A 70 6.89 18.25 -5.59
CA GLU A 70 6.58 18.00 -7.01
C GLU A 70 6.57 16.50 -7.31
N ALA A 71 7.56 15.74 -6.80
CA ALA A 71 7.56 14.28 -6.88
C ALA A 71 6.32 13.66 -6.21
N GLY A 72 5.89 14.20 -5.07
CA GLY A 72 4.65 13.80 -4.40
C GLY A 72 3.40 14.07 -5.24
N GLU A 73 3.38 15.15 -6.03
CA GLU A 73 2.29 15.42 -6.95
C GLU A 73 2.30 14.47 -8.16
N VAL A 74 3.47 14.13 -8.70
CA VAL A 74 3.59 13.11 -9.74
C VAL A 74 3.05 11.76 -9.26
N ILE A 75 3.38 11.35 -8.03
CA ILE A 75 2.84 10.12 -7.41
C ILE A 75 1.31 10.22 -7.28
N ARG A 76 0.78 11.35 -6.81
CA ARG A 76 -0.67 11.55 -6.73
C ARG A 76 -1.36 11.37 -8.07
N GLN A 77 -0.81 11.96 -9.13
CA GLN A 77 -1.35 11.86 -10.48
C GLN A 77 -1.29 10.43 -11.02
N ALA A 78 -0.26 9.66 -10.66
CA ALA A 78 -0.19 8.23 -10.97
C ALA A 78 -1.40 7.47 -10.39
N PHE A 79 -1.73 7.69 -9.11
CA PHE A 79 -2.88 7.08 -8.44
C PHE A 79 -4.21 7.49 -9.07
N ILE A 80 -4.41 8.79 -9.34
CA ILE A 80 -5.63 9.30 -9.99
C ILE A 80 -5.80 8.66 -11.37
N SER A 81 -4.73 8.60 -12.15
CA SER A 81 -4.73 7.96 -13.47
C SER A 81 -5.06 6.48 -13.39
N ALA A 82 -4.42 5.76 -12.46
CA ALA A 82 -4.68 4.34 -12.22
C ALA A 82 -6.15 4.10 -11.84
N ASN A 83 -6.70 4.90 -10.91
CA ASN A 83 -8.10 4.81 -10.52
C ASN A 83 -9.04 4.95 -11.72
N SER A 84 -8.84 5.98 -12.53
CA SER A 84 -9.69 6.24 -13.70
C SER A 84 -9.64 5.10 -14.72
N ILE A 85 -8.45 4.55 -14.98
CA ILE A 85 -8.27 3.44 -15.92
C ILE A 85 -8.95 2.17 -15.39
N ILE A 86 -8.74 1.81 -14.11
CA ILE A 86 -9.32 0.62 -13.49
C ILE A 86 -10.85 0.72 -13.45
N TYR A 87 -11.39 1.86 -13.02
CA TYR A 87 -12.84 2.11 -12.97
C TYR A 87 -13.48 1.95 -14.35
N ASN A 88 -12.90 2.58 -15.39
CA ASN A 88 -13.41 2.48 -16.75
C ASN A 88 -13.25 1.06 -17.32
N TYR A 89 -12.19 0.36 -17.00
CA TYR A 89 -12.01 -1.04 -17.40
C TYR A 89 -13.06 -1.93 -16.77
N ALA A 90 -13.29 -1.83 -15.47
CA ALA A 90 -14.33 -2.57 -14.75
C ALA A 90 -15.74 -2.33 -15.33
N LYS A 91 -16.05 -1.08 -15.65
CA LYS A 91 -17.36 -0.68 -16.22
C LYS A 91 -17.62 -1.30 -17.59
N ASN A 92 -16.57 -1.52 -18.39
CA ASN A 92 -16.67 -2.03 -19.75
C ASN A 92 -16.48 -3.56 -19.87
N HIS A 93 -16.14 -4.26 -18.78
CA HIS A 93 -15.84 -5.69 -18.78
C HIS A 93 -16.62 -6.41 -17.68
N TYR A 94 -17.74 -7.04 -18.04
CA TYR A 94 -18.67 -7.66 -17.07
C TYR A 94 -18.05 -8.69 -16.13
N LYS A 95 -16.98 -9.38 -16.56
CA LYS A 95 -16.28 -10.41 -15.75
C LYS A 95 -15.52 -9.84 -14.55
N VAL A 96 -15.16 -8.57 -14.61
CA VAL A 96 -14.41 -7.85 -13.58
C VAL A 96 -15.18 -6.63 -13.06
N MET A 97 -16.49 -6.60 -13.29
CA MET A 97 -17.35 -5.52 -12.80
C MET A 97 -17.32 -5.47 -11.27
N GLY A 98 -17.06 -4.28 -10.74
CA GLY A 98 -16.91 -4.08 -9.30
C GLY A 98 -15.56 -4.48 -8.73
N MET A 99 -14.55 -4.74 -9.57
CA MET A 99 -13.17 -4.91 -9.11
C MET A 99 -12.66 -3.63 -8.45
N GLY A 100 -11.80 -3.80 -7.49
CA GLY A 100 -11.09 -2.71 -6.83
C GLY A 100 -9.81 -3.24 -6.20
N THR A 101 -9.00 -2.34 -5.71
CA THR A 101 -7.76 -2.70 -5.01
C THR A 101 -7.35 -1.59 -4.04
N THR A 102 -6.59 -1.93 -3.02
CA THR A 102 -5.81 -0.93 -2.29
C THR A 102 -4.63 -0.49 -3.14
N ALA A 103 -3.98 0.59 -2.76
CA ALA A 103 -2.65 0.96 -3.23
C ALA A 103 -1.92 1.75 -2.15
N THR A 104 -0.74 1.28 -1.76
CA THR A 104 0.14 1.94 -0.79
C THR A 104 1.54 2.00 -1.37
N LEU A 105 2.05 3.21 -1.58
CA LEU A 105 3.39 3.47 -2.09
C LEU A 105 4.21 4.24 -1.06
N ALA A 106 5.48 3.89 -0.94
CA ALA A 106 6.47 4.70 -0.23
C ALA A 106 7.73 4.86 -1.09
N MET A 107 8.15 6.11 -1.27
CA MET A 107 9.36 6.52 -1.98
C MET A 107 10.29 7.26 -1.04
N ILE A 108 11.59 7.02 -1.15
CA ILE A 108 12.62 7.83 -0.47
C ILE A 108 13.24 8.75 -1.50
N TYR A 109 13.12 10.05 -1.27
CA TYR A 109 13.69 11.07 -2.15
C TYR A 109 14.07 12.33 -1.38
N GLN A 110 15.27 12.88 -1.62
CA GLN A 110 15.80 14.09 -0.97
C GLN A 110 15.67 14.09 0.56
N ASN A 111 16.06 12.97 1.22
CA ASN A 111 15.91 12.77 2.67
C ASN A 111 14.47 12.90 3.18
N LYS A 112 13.50 12.58 2.33
CA LYS A 112 12.08 12.49 2.69
C LYS A 112 11.53 11.10 2.35
N ILE A 113 10.54 10.67 3.13
CA ILE A 113 9.65 9.59 2.80
C ILE A 113 8.39 10.23 2.25
N ILE A 114 8.06 9.94 0.99
CA ILE A 114 6.82 10.34 0.34
C ILE A 114 5.93 9.11 0.29
N THR A 115 4.77 9.16 0.92
CA THR A 115 3.77 8.10 0.87
C THR A 115 2.54 8.53 0.12
N ALA A 116 2.00 7.64 -0.71
CA ALA A 116 0.68 7.76 -1.31
C ALA A 116 -0.15 6.53 -0.91
N HIS A 117 -1.42 6.76 -0.51
CA HIS A 117 -2.18 5.69 0.10
C HIS A 117 -3.67 5.78 -0.20
N VAL A 118 -4.25 4.61 -0.55
CA VAL A 118 -5.68 4.33 -0.69
C VAL A 118 -5.94 2.90 -0.22
N GLY A 119 -6.82 2.70 0.77
CA GLY A 119 -7.22 1.39 1.27
C GLY A 119 -6.81 1.15 2.73
N ASP A 120 -6.57 -0.09 3.10
CA ASP A 120 -6.16 -0.54 4.43
C ASP A 120 -4.83 -1.34 4.44
N SER A 121 -4.17 -1.47 3.30
CA SER A 121 -2.76 -1.85 3.25
C SER A 121 -1.92 -0.78 3.94
N ARG A 122 -0.86 -1.17 4.62
CA ARG A 122 -0.15 -0.25 5.52
C ARG A 122 1.28 0.02 5.11
N ALA A 123 1.78 1.19 5.49
CA ALA A 123 3.20 1.51 5.49
C ALA A 123 3.64 1.85 6.92
N TYR A 124 4.78 1.27 7.31
CA TYR A 124 5.43 1.49 8.60
C TYR A 124 6.82 2.06 8.40
N MET A 125 7.23 2.87 9.35
CA MET A 125 8.59 3.36 9.52
C MET A 125 9.16 2.73 10.80
N ILE A 126 10.26 2.00 10.69
CA ILE A 126 10.88 1.25 11.76
C ILE A 126 12.27 1.83 12.06
N GLY A 127 12.35 2.54 13.15
CA GLY A 127 13.54 3.02 13.80
C GLY A 127 13.73 2.34 15.18
N ASP A 128 13.88 3.10 16.25
CA ASP A 128 13.84 2.54 17.61
C ASP A 128 12.45 2.04 17.98
N GLU A 129 11.43 2.66 17.43
CA GLU A 129 10.04 2.25 17.53
C GLU A 129 9.52 1.90 16.14
N ILE A 130 8.39 1.15 16.08
CA ILE A 130 7.59 0.98 14.89
C ILE A 130 6.50 2.04 14.86
N LYS A 131 6.30 2.66 13.71
CA LYS A 131 5.26 3.67 13.52
C LYS A 131 4.55 3.46 12.21
N GLN A 132 3.26 3.17 12.26
CA GLN A 132 2.42 3.22 11.06
C GLN A 132 2.37 4.67 10.55
N ILE A 133 2.68 4.86 9.28
CA ILE A 133 2.74 6.18 8.62
C ILE A 133 1.58 6.44 7.66
N THR A 134 0.79 5.41 7.36
CA THR A 134 -0.51 5.48 6.68
C THR A 134 -1.64 5.47 7.71
N LYS A 135 -2.85 5.77 7.28
CA LYS A 135 -4.07 5.64 8.10
C LYS A 135 -5.10 4.86 7.30
N ASP A 136 -5.52 3.72 7.83
CA ASP A 136 -6.42 2.82 7.13
C ASP A 136 -7.73 3.51 6.71
N HIS A 137 -8.14 3.31 5.47
CA HIS A 137 -9.46 3.69 4.99
C HIS A 137 -10.43 2.54 5.23
N SER A 138 -10.75 2.30 6.50
CA SER A 138 -11.65 1.26 6.93
C SER A 138 -12.75 1.79 7.86
N TYR A 139 -13.88 1.09 7.89
CA TYR A 139 -15.01 1.44 8.76
C TYR A 139 -14.59 1.56 10.23
N VAL A 140 -13.80 0.61 10.71
CA VAL A 140 -13.37 0.61 12.11
C VAL A 140 -12.41 1.76 12.42
N GLN A 141 -11.53 2.13 11.48
CA GLN A 141 -10.66 3.28 11.64
C GLN A 141 -11.43 4.60 11.69
N GLU A 142 -12.55 4.71 10.98
CA GLU A 142 -13.43 5.86 11.07
C GLU A 142 -14.09 5.95 12.46
N LEU A 143 -14.57 4.82 13.02
CA LEU A 143 -15.13 4.78 14.36
C LEU A 143 -14.10 5.17 15.44
N VAL A 144 -12.87 4.66 15.33
CA VAL A 144 -11.74 5.06 16.19
C VAL A 144 -11.48 6.57 16.09
N SER A 145 -11.46 7.11 14.86
CA SER A 145 -11.19 8.53 14.61
C SER A 145 -12.25 9.45 15.19
N ARG A 146 -13.49 8.98 15.31
CA ARG A 146 -14.60 9.70 15.93
C ARG A 146 -14.68 9.49 17.46
N GLY A 147 -13.80 8.63 18.00
CA GLY A 147 -13.81 8.27 19.42
C GLY A 147 -14.99 7.37 19.84
N GLU A 148 -15.64 6.70 18.88
CA GLU A 148 -16.78 5.82 19.13
C GLU A 148 -16.35 4.45 19.68
N ILE A 149 -15.15 3.98 19.26
CA ILE A 149 -14.53 2.75 19.77
C ILE A 149 -13.03 2.98 20.02
N SER A 150 -12.43 2.16 20.91
CA SER A 150 -10.98 2.17 21.10
C SER A 150 -10.25 1.40 19.98
N PRO A 151 -8.93 1.63 19.77
CA PRO A 151 -8.15 0.85 18.83
C PRO A 151 -8.20 -0.67 19.09
N GLU A 152 -8.24 -1.08 20.39
CA GLU A 152 -8.33 -2.49 20.77
C GLU A 152 -9.68 -3.09 20.37
N MET A 153 -10.77 -2.32 20.49
CA MET A 153 -12.11 -2.76 20.06
C MET A 153 -12.16 -2.91 18.52
N ALA A 154 -11.44 -2.06 17.78
CA ALA A 154 -11.38 -2.12 16.33
C ALA A 154 -10.80 -3.44 15.82
N LYS A 155 -9.76 -3.98 16.47
CA LYS A 155 -9.11 -5.25 16.09
C LYS A 155 -10.07 -6.44 16.07
N ASN A 156 -11.06 -6.45 16.95
CA ASN A 156 -12.03 -7.54 17.12
C ASN A 156 -13.43 -7.21 16.59
N HIS A 157 -13.58 -6.10 15.88
CA HIS A 157 -14.87 -5.65 15.40
C HIS A 157 -15.37 -6.52 14.24
N PRO A 158 -16.68 -6.89 14.18
CA PRO A 158 -17.22 -7.75 13.10
C PRO A 158 -17.03 -7.18 11.69
N LYS A 159 -16.89 -5.86 11.56
CA LYS A 159 -16.67 -5.15 10.29
C LYS A 159 -15.23 -4.64 10.15
N LYS A 160 -14.24 -5.28 10.77
CA LYS A 160 -12.85 -4.82 10.70
C LYS A 160 -12.29 -4.80 9.27
N ASN A 161 -12.75 -5.70 8.39
CA ASN A 161 -12.31 -5.82 7.01
C ASN A 161 -13.16 -4.98 6.02
N TYR A 162 -14.04 -4.07 6.49
CA TYR A 162 -14.79 -3.19 5.60
C TYR A 162 -13.95 -1.98 5.22
N ILE A 163 -13.49 -1.96 3.97
CA ILE A 163 -12.76 -0.84 3.37
C ILE A 163 -13.76 0.26 2.97
N THR A 164 -13.43 1.51 3.24
CA THR A 164 -14.25 2.68 2.91
C THR A 164 -13.74 3.45 1.69
N ARG A 165 -12.55 3.09 1.20
CA ARG A 165 -11.96 3.72 0.01
C ARG A 165 -11.03 2.73 -0.71
N ALA A 166 -11.21 2.59 -2.02
CA ALA A 166 -10.42 1.71 -2.87
C ALA A 166 -10.23 2.30 -4.27
N MET A 167 -9.15 1.89 -4.93
CA MET A 167 -8.87 2.20 -6.32
C MET A 167 -9.84 1.44 -7.23
N GLY A 168 -10.41 2.13 -8.22
CA GLY A 168 -11.32 1.53 -9.19
C GLY A 168 -12.77 1.33 -8.70
N ALA A 169 -13.07 1.58 -7.42
CA ALA A 169 -14.43 1.43 -6.88
C ALA A 169 -15.37 2.57 -7.31
N GLU A 170 -14.84 3.76 -7.44
CA GLU A 170 -15.57 4.97 -7.86
C GLU A 170 -14.81 5.68 -8.98
N ASP A 171 -15.49 6.57 -9.72
CA ASP A 171 -14.89 7.34 -10.84
C ASP A 171 -13.78 8.27 -10.38
N THR A 172 -13.83 8.73 -9.15
CA THR A 172 -12.80 9.57 -8.51
C THR A 172 -12.31 8.93 -7.22
N VAL A 173 -11.06 9.20 -6.88
CA VAL A 173 -10.45 8.72 -5.62
C VAL A 173 -9.71 9.84 -4.91
N LYS A 174 -9.86 9.90 -3.60
CA LYS A 174 -9.03 10.76 -2.75
C LYS A 174 -7.78 10.01 -2.35
N VAL A 175 -6.62 10.46 -2.81
CA VAL A 175 -5.32 9.89 -2.46
C VAL A 175 -4.75 10.65 -1.27
N ASP A 176 -4.40 9.93 -0.21
CA ASP A 176 -3.72 10.52 0.94
C ASP A 176 -2.20 10.56 0.66
N ILE A 177 -1.65 11.78 0.55
CA ILE A 177 -0.20 11.99 0.39
C ILE A 177 0.37 12.48 1.72
N SER A 178 1.49 11.91 2.15
CA SER A 178 2.23 12.36 3.32
C SER A 178 3.72 12.43 3.01
N ILE A 179 4.37 13.48 3.51
CA ILE A 179 5.81 13.69 3.36
C ILE A 179 6.40 13.80 4.77
N LYS A 180 7.37 12.94 5.07
CA LYS A 180 8.03 12.89 6.38
C LYS A 180 9.55 12.93 6.22
N PRO A 181 10.31 13.43 7.22
CA PRO A 181 11.75 13.28 7.23
C PRO A 181 12.15 11.80 7.19
N TYR A 182 13.25 11.49 6.49
CA TYR A 182 13.90 10.19 6.49
C TYR A 182 15.28 10.29 7.13
N ASN A 183 15.55 9.48 8.15
CA ASN A 183 16.81 9.48 8.91
C ASN A 183 17.48 8.09 8.91
N GLY A 184 17.15 7.25 7.92
CA GLY A 184 17.73 5.92 7.78
C GLY A 184 16.87 4.78 8.36
N GLU A 185 15.61 5.04 8.67
CA GLU A 185 14.65 4.02 9.12
C GLU A 185 14.39 2.97 8.04
N THR A 186 14.02 1.76 8.46
CA THR A 186 13.52 0.74 7.53
C THR A 186 12.03 0.99 7.26
N LEU A 187 11.63 0.94 5.99
CA LEU A 187 10.22 1.02 5.59
C LEU A 187 9.67 -0.39 5.37
N VAL A 188 8.46 -0.64 5.86
CA VAL A 188 7.71 -1.87 5.60
C VAL A 188 6.37 -1.48 5.00
N LEU A 189 6.05 -2.05 3.84
CA LEU A 189 4.73 -1.97 3.22
C LEU A 189 4.12 -3.37 3.23
N CYS A 190 2.85 -3.49 3.57
CA CYS A 190 2.17 -4.77 3.61
C CYS A 190 0.67 -4.64 3.35
N SER A 191 0.05 -5.71 2.84
CA SER A 191 -1.39 -5.89 2.84
C SER A 191 -1.90 -6.30 4.23
N ASP A 192 -3.21 -6.45 4.38
CA ASP A 192 -3.85 -6.89 5.62
C ASP A 192 -3.54 -8.35 5.95
N GLY A 193 -3.08 -9.13 4.95
CA GLY A 193 -2.61 -10.51 5.12
C GLY A 193 -1.50 -10.65 6.17
N LEU A 194 -0.66 -9.63 6.36
CA LEU A 194 0.33 -9.59 7.44
C LEU A 194 -0.31 -9.10 8.75
N THR A 195 -0.93 -7.94 8.73
CA THR A 195 -1.34 -7.22 9.95
C THR A 195 -2.59 -7.79 10.62
N ASN A 196 -3.29 -8.70 9.97
CA ASN A 196 -4.36 -9.49 10.60
C ASN A 196 -3.85 -10.57 11.55
N PHE A 197 -2.56 -10.97 11.43
CA PHE A 197 -1.98 -12.10 12.16
C PHE A 197 -0.73 -11.74 12.96
N VAL A 198 0.01 -10.70 12.56
CA VAL A 198 1.28 -10.30 13.17
C VAL A 198 1.13 -8.91 13.78
N GLU A 199 1.46 -8.78 15.07
CA GLU A 199 1.40 -7.50 15.79
C GLU A 199 2.60 -6.61 15.44
N ASP A 200 2.42 -5.29 15.56
CA ASP A 200 3.44 -4.29 15.18
C ASP A 200 4.81 -4.53 15.86
N ASP A 201 4.83 -4.87 17.16
CA ASP A 201 6.07 -5.16 17.89
C ASP A 201 6.78 -6.42 17.38
N GLU A 202 6.03 -7.38 16.87
CA GLU A 202 6.56 -8.59 16.28
C GLU A 202 7.20 -8.28 14.92
N ILE A 203 6.52 -7.51 14.06
CA ILE A 203 7.09 -6.99 12.80
C ILE A 203 8.40 -6.26 13.07
N ARG A 204 8.44 -5.36 14.05
CA ARG A 204 9.65 -4.63 14.43
C ARG A 204 10.79 -5.57 14.83
N THR A 205 10.48 -6.59 15.61
CA THR A 205 11.47 -7.56 16.11
C THR A 205 12.10 -8.35 14.96
N TYR A 206 11.31 -8.80 14.01
CA TYR A 206 11.78 -9.50 12.82
C TYR A 206 12.69 -8.61 11.96
N ILE A 207 12.31 -7.39 11.71
CA ILE A 207 13.09 -6.46 10.88
C ILE A 207 14.40 -6.07 11.55
N LYS A 208 14.42 -5.75 12.86
CA LYS A 208 15.64 -5.32 13.57
C LYS A 208 16.68 -6.43 13.75
N ASN A 209 16.26 -7.66 13.88
CA ASN A 209 17.14 -8.78 14.19
C ASN A 209 17.81 -9.42 12.96
N LYS A 210 17.53 -8.94 11.76
CA LYS A 210 18.00 -9.54 10.51
C LYS A 210 18.87 -8.58 9.70
N SER A 211 19.98 -9.10 9.22
CA SER A 211 20.87 -8.36 8.30
C SER A 211 20.46 -8.46 6.82
N ASN A 212 19.46 -9.30 6.51
CA ASN A 212 18.98 -9.54 5.14
C ASN A 212 17.48 -9.31 5.09
N LEU A 213 17.06 -8.24 4.41
CA LEU A 213 15.65 -7.83 4.31
C LEU A 213 14.79 -8.84 3.54
N GLN A 214 15.36 -9.50 2.52
CA GLN A 214 14.65 -10.53 1.78
C GLN A 214 14.27 -11.70 2.71
N LYS A 215 15.22 -12.16 3.52
CA LYS A 215 14.95 -13.21 4.49
C LYS A 215 13.96 -12.76 5.58
N SER A 216 13.99 -11.48 5.97
CA SER A 216 13.01 -10.94 6.91
C SER A 216 11.60 -10.96 6.33
N ALA A 217 11.44 -10.61 5.06
CA ALA A 217 10.15 -10.65 4.38
C ALA A 217 9.60 -12.08 4.24
N GLU A 218 10.47 -13.06 3.96
CA GLU A 218 10.10 -14.48 3.81
C GLU A 218 9.71 -15.16 5.13
N GLU A 219 10.16 -14.64 6.26
CA GLU A 219 9.89 -15.20 7.59
C GLU A 219 8.73 -14.51 8.32
N LEU A 220 8.26 -13.34 7.86
CA LEU A 220 7.07 -12.66 8.33
C LEU A 220 5.80 -13.25 7.70
#